data_f7dc8366886e82c0ca7d06b74c7c4d1f
#
_entry.id   f7dc8366886e82c0ca7d06b74c7c4d1f
#
_cell.length_a   1.000
_cell.length_b   1.000
_cell.length_c   1.000
_cell.angle_alpha   90.00
_cell.angle_beta   90.00
_cell.angle_gamma   90.00
#
_symmetry.space_group_name_H-M   'P 1'
#
loop_
_entity.id
_entity.type
_entity.pdbx_description
1 polymer ?
#
loop_
_entity_poly.entity_id
_entity_poly.type
_entity_poly.pdbx_seq_one_letter_code
_entity_poly.pdbx_strand_id
1 'polypeptide(L)'
;MCIRDSYCYLLMSTPESASVTTETYMADSRAFLKSFTIEDMRLRPLSDLYFGQPVRADAAPIGNKLRTNMLFFIAILIIGIALVNYINLSIALAPIRTKSITIQKVLGSSDATLRKYLVLESLGISVVAFFLALLFLLFLNNVQWVTNMVGHPLNLYANWKIPAYTFFLVAGGGILAGLYPAFYITSFPPVIALNKSFTLSDRAKNTRKLLIGFQFVISITLIVGALFVSLQNRYIGNVDLGFNKENVLEVRLSMGAALKKGELFKARLLESPAIRDVSFSEFKFVSDESRSFIGYNYKGQHYYMSWLGVSANFPELMDVKMIAGRKFRPTDEAADNTQVVCLLSETAAREIASGLSPEKPDDLSDLVGTSITDNDIPVRIVGIFEDVHYESLYKELRPMGLWTSAKNHYRRSVPERYAYVKIAGGNPRTAIEHIRKVTDELIPGYPADIHFFDTALEELYSKSGRQGALITALCLMAVFLSLVGVFGLVIFELQGREKEIAVRKVHGSTVRQILWMLNSSFLRITLVCFIISIPLAYYGVHIWLRSFAYKTPIYVWVFLVALAIIMTLTVSTVTFQSYRAAMANPASKLGH
;
A
#
# COMPACT_ATOMS: atom_id res chain seq x y z
N MET A 1 -2.56 15.18 -38.02
CA MET A 1 -2.27 15.66 -36.66
C MET A 1 -2.94 14.68 -35.72
N CYS A 2 -2.18 13.82 -35.07
CA CYS A 2 -2.73 12.77 -34.22
C CYS A 2 -3.06 13.39 -32.86
N ILE A 3 -4.35 13.60 -32.56
CA ILE A 3 -4.87 14.18 -31.30
C ILE A 3 -4.90 13.09 -30.20
N ARG A 4 -3.98 12.12 -30.22
CA ARG A 4 -3.99 11.00 -29.25
C ARG A 4 -3.55 11.37 -27.84
N ASP A 5 -2.90 12.52 -27.66
CA ASP A 5 -2.30 12.93 -26.37
C ASP A 5 -2.92 14.22 -25.81
N SER A 6 -4.13 14.57 -26.22
CA SER A 6 -4.79 15.80 -25.77
C SER A 6 -5.93 15.48 -24.81
N TYR A 7 -5.89 16.11 -23.62
CA TYR A 7 -6.99 16.09 -22.67
C TYR A 7 -7.90 17.29 -22.92
N CYS A 8 -9.20 17.05 -22.96
CA CYS A 8 -10.19 18.11 -23.11
C CYS A 8 -10.97 18.26 -21.79
N TYR A 9 -10.90 19.43 -21.18
CA TYR A 9 -11.67 19.79 -20.01
C TYR A 9 -12.77 20.77 -20.41
N LEU A 10 -14.01 20.46 -20.06
CA LEU A 10 -15.16 21.30 -20.34
C LEU A 10 -15.69 21.90 -19.02
N LEU A 11 -15.84 23.23 -19.00
CA LEU A 11 -16.54 23.91 -17.91
C LEU A 11 -18.03 23.93 -18.23
N MET A 12 -18.80 23.17 -17.47
CA MET A 12 -20.25 23.04 -17.66
C MET A 12 -21.01 24.03 -16.78
N SER A 13 -22.11 24.56 -17.27
CA SER A 13 -22.99 25.45 -16.50
C SER A 13 -23.79 24.68 -15.43
N THR A 14 -24.23 23.45 -15.75
CA THR A 14 -24.90 22.55 -14.82
C THR A 14 -24.45 21.09 -15.06
N PRO A 15 -24.51 20.20 -14.05
CA PRO A 15 -24.21 18.78 -14.25
C PRO A 15 -25.10 18.09 -15.28
N GLU A 16 -26.36 18.53 -15.40
CA GLU A 16 -27.34 17.96 -16.33
C GLU A 16 -27.01 18.30 -17.79
N SER A 17 -26.32 19.41 -18.05
CA SER A 17 -25.90 19.77 -19.41
C SER A 17 -24.82 18.82 -19.97
N ALA A 18 -24.20 17.98 -19.14
CA ALA A 18 -23.18 17.04 -19.59
C ALA A 18 -23.74 15.95 -20.51
N SER A 19 -24.90 15.39 -20.21
CA SER A 19 -25.55 14.39 -21.06
C SER A 19 -25.97 14.98 -22.40
N VAL A 20 -26.59 16.15 -22.39
CA VAL A 20 -27.03 16.86 -23.60
C VAL A 20 -25.83 17.19 -24.49
N THR A 21 -24.73 17.68 -23.90
CA THR A 21 -23.50 18.00 -24.65
C THR A 21 -22.90 16.74 -25.26
N THR A 22 -22.89 15.62 -24.53
CA THR A 22 -22.38 14.35 -25.03
C THR A 22 -23.22 13.84 -26.20
N GLU A 23 -24.55 13.85 -26.08
CA GLU A 23 -25.48 13.42 -27.13
C GLU A 23 -25.35 14.27 -28.39
N THR A 24 -25.28 15.61 -28.24
CA THR A 24 -25.12 16.54 -29.36
C THR A 24 -23.78 16.30 -30.07
N TYR A 25 -22.68 16.18 -29.32
CA TYR A 25 -21.36 15.92 -29.91
C TYR A 25 -21.32 14.57 -30.64
N MET A 26 -21.90 13.53 -30.06
CA MET A 26 -21.97 12.21 -30.68
C MET A 26 -22.82 12.24 -31.97
N ALA A 27 -23.90 13.01 -31.98
CA ALA A 27 -24.75 13.17 -33.18
C ALA A 27 -23.99 13.91 -34.31
N ASP A 28 -23.37 15.03 -34.01
CA ASP A 28 -22.64 15.87 -34.97
C ASP A 28 -21.35 15.20 -35.48
N SER A 29 -20.67 14.43 -34.62
CA SER A 29 -19.39 13.78 -34.95
C SER A 29 -19.53 12.33 -35.39
N ARG A 30 -20.73 11.79 -35.55
CA ARG A 30 -20.99 10.36 -35.77
C ARG A 30 -20.22 9.77 -36.96
N ALA A 31 -20.09 10.47 -38.07
CA ALA A 31 -19.35 10.01 -39.25
C ALA A 31 -17.84 9.93 -38.97
N PHE A 32 -17.28 10.92 -38.26
CA PHE A 32 -15.89 10.98 -37.86
C PHE A 32 -15.55 9.93 -36.81
N LEU A 33 -16.38 9.75 -35.78
CA LEU A 33 -16.20 8.77 -34.71
C LEU A 33 -16.27 7.33 -35.23
N LYS A 34 -17.13 7.04 -36.21
CA LYS A 34 -17.18 5.75 -36.89
C LYS A 34 -15.86 5.37 -37.57
N SER A 35 -15.16 6.35 -38.17
CA SER A 35 -13.87 6.11 -38.82
C SER A 35 -12.77 5.65 -37.83
N PHE A 36 -12.94 5.91 -36.53
CA PHE A 36 -12.05 5.49 -35.46
C PHE A 36 -12.61 4.34 -34.59
N THR A 37 -13.71 3.73 -34.98
CA THR A 37 -14.39 2.65 -34.21
C THR A 37 -14.77 3.10 -32.79
N ILE A 38 -15.13 4.39 -32.60
CA ILE A 38 -15.59 4.92 -31.32
C ILE A 38 -17.11 4.76 -31.25
N GLU A 39 -17.59 3.93 -30.33
CA GLU A 39 -19.02 3.61 -30.18
C GLU A 39 -19.70 4.51 -29.15
N ASP A 40 -18.99 4.97 -28.13
CA ASP A 40 -19.56 5.75 -27.02
C ASP A 40 -18.54 6.78 -26.50
N MET A 41 -19.04 7.92 -26.07
CA MET A 41 -18.27 8.98 -25.43
C MET A 41 -18.98 9.43 -24.15
N ARG A 42 -18.23 9.59 -23.08
CA ARG A 42 -18.79 10.00 -21.78
C ARG A 42 -17.98 11.13 -21.16
N LEU A 43 -18.67 12.15 -20.71
CA LEU A 43 -18.08 13.19 -19.84
C LEU A 43 -18.06 12.68 -18.41
N ARG A 44 -16.93 12.85 -17.74
CA ARG A 44 -16.78 12.48 -16.32
C ARG A 44 -16.55 13.73 -15.47
N PRO A 45 -17.21 13.86 -14.31
CA PRO A 45 -16.89 14.89 -13.35
C PRO A 45 -15.42 14.82 -12.92
N LEU A 46 -14.75 15.96 -12.85
CA LEU A 46 -13.33 16.02 -12.45
C LEU A 46 -13.11 15.43 -11.03
N SER A 47 -14.12 15.56 -10.15
CA SER A 47 -14.12 14.96 -8.81
C SER A 47 -14.03 13.43 -8.81
N ASP A 48 -14.53 12.79 -9.86
CA ASP A 48 -14.63 11.34 -9.94
C ASP A 48 -13.41 10.69 -10.62
N LEU A 49 -12.51 11.49 -11.19
CA LEU A 49 -11.32 10.98 -11.88
C LEU A 49 -10.40 10.22 -10.92
N TYR A 50 -10.18 10.74 -9.72
CA TYR A 50 -9.21 10.16 -8.78
C TYR A 50 -9.57 8.73 -8.33
N PHE A 51 -10.86 8.43 -8.12
CA PHE A 51 -11.36 7.11 -7.72
C PHE A 51 -12.17 6.41 -8.81
N GLY A 52 -12.19 6.95 -10.01
CA GLY A 52 -12.90 6.38 -11.15
C GLY A 52 -12.22 5.12 -11.70
N GLN A 53 -12.86 4.53 -12.71
CA GLN A 53 -12.22 3.44 -13.45
C GLN A 53 -11.01 4.01 -14.22
N PRO A 54 -9.86 3.31 -14.21
CA PRO A 54 -8.69 3.74 -14.97
C PRO A 54 -9.04 3.83 -16.45
N VAL A 55 -8.86 5.00 -17.03
CA VAL A 55 -8.94 5.21 -18.47
C VAL A 55 -7.53 5.15 -19.03
N ARG A 56 -7.38 4.59 -20.22
CA ARG A 56 -6.09 4.60 -20.92
C ARG A 56 -5.64 6.04 -21.13
N ALA A 57 -4.39 6.32 -20.86
CA ALA A 57 -3.78 7.65 -20.98
C ALA A 57 -4.40 8.73 -20.09
N ASP A 58 -4.84 8.38 -18.87
CA ASP A 58 -5.30 9.39 -17.91
C ASP A 58 -4.12 10.20 -17.37
N ALA A 59 -4.20 11.54 -17.46
CA ALA A 59 -3.14 12.44 -16.98
C ALA A 59 -3.14 12.55 -15.45
N ALA A 60 -4.24 12.20 -14.80
CA ALA A 60 -4.40 12.33 -13.36
C ALA A 60 -3.94 11.06 -12.63
N PRO A 61 -3.22 11.19 -11.50
CA PRO A 61 -2.87 10.04 -10.68
C PRO A 61 -4.15 9.39 -10.13
N ILE A 62 -4.34 8.11 -10.44
CA ILE A 62 -5.51 7.33 -9.99
C ILE A 62 -5.28 6.81 -8.58
N GLY A 63 -6.22 7.10 -7.69
CA GLY A 63 -6.27 6.57 -6.33
C GLY A 63 -6.93 5.19 -6.27
N ASN A 64 -6.47 4.33 -5.37
CA ASN A 64 -7.12 3.06 -5.12
C ASN A 64 -8.15 3.20 -3.99
N LYS A 65 -9.44 3.21 -4.33
CA LYS A 65 -10.55 3.38 -3.38
C LYS A 65 -10.53 2.30 -2.27
N LEU A 66 -10.24 1.04 -2.63
CA LEU A 66 -10.18 -0.04 -1.66
C LEU A 66 -9.09 0.22 -0.61
N ARG A 67 -7.89 0.60 -1.06
CA ARG A 67 -6.76 0.88 -0.17
C ARG A 67 -7.02 2.08 0.74
N THR A 68 -7.62 3.15 0.20
CA THR A 68 -8.00 4.33 0.99
C THR A 68 -9.04 3.97 2.06
N ASN A 69 -10.05 3.19 1.69
CA ASN A 69 -11.07 2.72 2.64
C ASN A 69 -10.47 1.82 3.73
N MET A 70 -9.49 0.97 3.40
CA MET A 70 -8.79 0.14 4.39
C MET A 70 -8.01 0.99 5.40
N LEU A 71 -7.24 1.99 4.94
CA LEU A 71 -6.52 2.90 5.84
C LEU A 71 -7.48 3.66 6.75
N PHE A 72 -8.59 4.14 6.21
CA PHE A 72 -9.65 4.81 6.99
C PHE A 72 -10.27 3.88 8.02
N PHE A 73 -10.56 2.63 7.65
CA PHE A 73 -11.08 1.62 8.56
C PHE A 73 -10.09 1.29 9.70
N ILE A 74 -8.80 1.13 9.39
CA ILE A 74 -7.74 0.93 10.39
C ILE A 74 -7.67 2.14 11.35
N ALA A 75 -7.77 3.36 10.84
CA ALA A 75 -7.77 4.55 11.67
C ALA A 75 -8.96 4.57 12.64
N ILE A 76 -10.18 4.21 12.18
CA ILE A 76 -11.37 4.06 13.04
C ILE A 76 -11.13 3.00 14.11
N LEU A 77 -10.55 1.86 13.77
CA LEU A 77 -10.24 0.81 14.74
C LEU A 77 -9.25 1.30 15.81
N ILE A 78 -8.22 2.05 15.44
CA ILE A 78 -7.25 2.62 16.37
C ILE A 78 -7.94 3.62 17.34
N ILE A 79 -8.80 4.49 16.81
CA ILE A 79 -9.61 5.39 17.65
C ILE A 79 -10.49 4.57 18.60
N GLY A 80 -11.13 3.50 18.11
CA GLY A 80 -11.91 2.58 18.93
C GLY A 80 -11.09 1.96 20.07
N ILE A 81 -9.88 1.49 19.80
CA ILE A 81 -8.95 0.97 20.83
C ILE A 81 -8.63 2.07 21.86
N ALA A 82 -8.34 3.30 21.41
CA ALA A 82 -8.03 4.40 22.31
C ALA A 82 -9.20 4.76 23.23
N LEU A 83 -10.44 4.78 22.71
CA LEU A 83 -11.65 5.00 23.49
C LEU A 83 -11.89 3.88 24.49
N VAL A 84 -11.73 2.62 24.08
CA VAL A 84 -11.81 1.44 24.96
C VAL A 84 -10.79 1.54 26.08
N ASN A 85 -9.55 1.94 25.79
CA ASN A 85 -8.50 2.12 26.79
C ASN A 85 -8.88 3.21 27.81
N TYR A 86 -9.42 4.34 27.32
CA TYR A 86 -9.90 5.39 28.20
C TYR A 86 -11.02 4.91 29.13
N ILE A 87 -12.00 4.17 28.59
CA ILE A 87 -13.09 3.57 29.37
C ILE A 87 -12.55 2.60 30.42
N ASN A 88 -11.65 1.69 30.02
CA ASN A 88 -11.03 0.70 30.90
C ASN A 88 -10.27 1.36 32.06
N LEU A 89 -9.47 2.40 31.75
CA LEU A 89 -8.71 3.13 32.75
C LEU A 89 -9.62 3.94 33.68
N SER A 90 -10.66 4.58 33.14
CA SER A 90 -11.65 5.33 33.95
C SER A 90 -12.41 4.44 34.91
N ILE A 91 -12.80 3.21 34.48
CA ILE A 91 -13.43 2.22 35.37
C ILE A 91 -12.42 1.73 36.41
N ALA A 92 -11.14 1.56 36.03
CA ALA A 92 -10.09 1.16 36.96
C ALA A 92 -9.91 2.18 38.11
N LEU A 93 -10.07 3.47 37.80
CA LEU A 93 -9.96 4.54 38.78
C LEU A 93 -11.30 4.79 39.57
N ALA A 94 -12.38 4.11 39.20
CA ALA A 94 -13.69 4.28 39.81
C ALA A 94 -13.66 4.16 41.34
N PRO A 95 -12.96 3.20 42.00
CA PRO A 95 -12.94 3.09 43.46
C PRO A 95 -12.45 4.36 44.17
N ILE A 96 -11.42 4.98 43.60
CA ILE A 96 -10.82 6.22 44.13
C ILE A 96 -11.77 7.39 43.91
N ARG A 97 -12.37 7.50 42.74
CA ARG A 97 -13.28 8.58 42.35
C ARG A 97 -14.63 8.51 43.06
N THR A 98 -15.13 7.27 43.30
CA THR A 98 -16.43 7.05 43.96
C THR A 98 -16.46 7.67 45.36
N LYS A 99 -15.36 7.63 46.12
CA LYS A 99 -15.28 8.26 47.44
C LYS A 99 -15.53 9.79 47.38
N SER A 100 -14.86 10.49 46.46
CA SER A 100 -15.02 11.93 46.27
C SER A 100 -16.43 12.30 45.78
N ILE A 101 -16.97 11.51 44.84
CA ILE A 101 -18.31 11.72 44.28
C ILE A 101 -19.39 11.46 45.33
N THR A 102 -19.20 10.45 46.18
CA THR A 102 -20.14 10.17 47.29
C THR A 102 -20.20 11.29 48.29
N ILE A 103 -19.06 11.89 48.63
CA ILE A 103 -19.05 13.08 49.52
C ILE A 103 -19.86 14.22 48.90
N GLN A 104 -19.69 14.47 47.57
CA GLN A 104 -20.45 15.50 46.87
C GLN A 104 -21.96 15.21 46.84
N LYS A 105 -22.36 13.92 46.70
CA LYS A 105 -23.78 13.52 46.80
C LYS A 105 -24.37 13.78 48.18
N VAL A 106 -23.62 13.40 49.23
CA VAL A 106 -24.06 13.63 50.62
C VAL A 106 -24.20 15.14 50.89
N LEU A 107 -23.39 15.99 50.26
CA LEU A 107 -23.47 17.44 50.32
C LEU A 107 -24.57 18.04 49.41
N GLY A 108 -25.39 17.21 48.74
CA GLY A 108 -26.57 17.64 47.99
C GLY A 108 -26.39 17.76 46.48
N SER A 109 -25.27 17.35 45.91
CA SER A 109 -25.08 17.35 44.43
C SER A 109 -25.96 16.32 43.75
N SER A 110 -26.68 16.71 42.70
CA SER A 110 -27.51 15.80 41.91
C SER A 110 -26.66 14.89 41.02
N ASP A 111 -27.16 13.66 40.73
CA ASP A 111 -26.52 12.72 39.84
C ASP A 111 -26.29 13.30 38.44
N ALA A 112 -27.21 14.12 37.93
CA ALA A 112 -27.12 14.77 36.65
C ALA A 112 -25.93 15.76 36.58
N THR A 113 -25.74 16.54 37.63
CA THR A 113 -24.62 17.49 37.75
C THR A 113 -23.29 16.77 37.78
N LEU A 114 -23.18 15.68 38.53
CA LEU A 114 -21.97 14.87 38.64
C LEU A 114 -21.63 14.15 37.32
N ARG A 115 -22.64 13.61 36.61
CA ARG A 115 -22.46 13.04 35.29
C ARG A 115 -21.98 14.07 34.28
N LYS A 116 -22.59 15.26 34.25
CA LYS A 116 -22.16 16.37 33.38
C LYS A 116 -20.71 16.76 33.64
N TYR A 117 -20.30 16.85 34.90
CA TYR A 117 -18.91 17.14 35.27
C TYR A 117 -17.94 16.09 34.74
N LEU A 118 -18.21 14.79 34.94
CA LEU A 118 -17.35 13.69 34.47
C LEU A 118 -17.25 13.63 32.93
N VAL A 119 -18.36 13.91 32.22
CA VAL A 119 -18.33 13.97 30.76
C VAL A 119 -17.54 15.18 30.26
N LEU A 120 -17.70 16.35 30.92
CA LEU A 120 -16.91 17.56 30.58
C LEU A 120 -15.40 17.35 30.87
N GLU A 121 -15.05 16.63 31.93
CA GLU A 121 -13.65 16.24 32.21
C GLU A 121 -13.07 15.39 31.06
N SER A 122 -13.84 14.39 30.61
CA SER A 122 -13.45 13.54 29.48
C SER A 122 -13.28 14.32 28.17
N LEU A 123 -14.22 15.25 27.92
CA LEU A 123 -14.13 16.16 26.78
C LEU A 123 -12.89 17.05 26.86
N GLY A 124 -12.61 17.62 28.04
CA GLY A 124 -11.44 18.47 28.28
C GLY A 124 -10.12 17.71 28.00
N ILE A 125 -10.00 16.47 28.50
CA ILE A 125 -8.84 15.62 28.25
C ILE A 125 -8.70 15.34 26.73
N SER A 126 -9.81 15.04 26.03
CA SER A 126 -9.79 14.78 24.60
C SER A 126 -9.39 16.00 23.78
N VAL A 127 -9.86 17.20 24.16
CA VAL A 127 -9.47 18.46 23.51
C VAL A 127 -7.97 18.75 23.71
N VAL A 128 -7.46 18.59 24.93
CA VAL A 128 -6.02 18.76 25.20
C VAL A 128 -5.20 17.75 24.39
N ALA A 129 -5.63 16.48 24.37
CA ALA A 129 -4.97 15.44 23.57
C ALA A 129 -4.97 15.77 22.08
N PHE A 130 -6.07 16.32 21.55
CA PHE A 130 -6.13 16.77 20.15
C PHE A 130 -5.08 17.85 19.84
N PHE A 131 -4.97 18.88 20.68
CA PHE A 131 -3.98 19.93 20.44
C PHE A 131 -2.54 19.43 20.58
N LEU A 132 -2.28 18.52 21.53
CA LEU A 132 -0.96 17.87 21.64
C LEU A 132 -0.66 17.00 20.41
N ALA A 133 -1.64 16.26 19.90
CA ALA A 133 -1.50 15.48 18.69
C ALA A 133 -1.25 16.37 17.45
N LEU A 134 -1.91 17.53 17.38
CA LEU A 134 -1.70 18.50 16.30
C LEU A 134 -0.29 19.08 16.34
N LEU A 135 0.21 19.45 17.52
CA LEU A 135 1.60 19.91 17.70
C LEU A 135 2.60 18.83 17.32
N PHE A 136 2.35 17.57 17.72
CA PHE A 136 3.18 16.44 17.36
C PHE A 136 3.18 16.18 15.85
N LEU A 137 2.01 16.30 15.19
CA LEU A 137 1.88 16.18 13.75
C LEU A 137 2.66 17.28 13.01
N LEU A 138 2.61 18.54 13.49
CA LEU A 138 3.40 19.63 12.93
C LEU A 138 4.90 19.36 13.06
N PHE A 139 5.35 18.79 14.18
CA PHE A 139 6.74 18.36 14.36
C PHE A 139 7.11 17.23 13.37
N LEU A 140 6.28 16.18 13.29
CA LEU A 140 6.52 15.04 12.39
C LEU A 140 6.54 15.45 10.92
N ASN A 141 5.79 16.48 10.54
CA ASN A 141 5.75 17.00 9.18
C ASN A 141 7.09 17.60 8.71
N ASN A 142 8.00 17.94 9.64
CA ASN A 142 9.36 18.39 9.34
C ASN A 142 10.39 17.24 9.32
N VAL A 143 9.97 16.02 9.68
CA VAL A 143 10.84 14.84 9.69
C VAL A 143 10.81 14.19 8.32
N GLN A 144 11.92 14.28 7.59
CA GLN A 144 12.01 13.81 6.20
C GLN A 144 11.65 12.33 6.02
N TRP A 145 11.98 11.47 6.97
CA TRP A 145 11.58 10.05 6.93
C TRP A 145 10.05 9.87 6.95
N VAL A 146 9.35 10.67 7.77
CA VAL A 146 7.88 10.61 7.86
C VAL A 146 7.24 11.17 6.60
N THR A 147 7.72 12.30 6.08
CA THR A 147 7.20 12.88 4.83
C THR A 147 7.43 11.97 3.63
N ASN A 148 8.57 11.27 3.59
CA ASN A 148 8.84 10.25 2.57
C ASN A 148 7.89 9.05 2.69
N MET A 149 7.54 8.63 3.91
CA MET A 149 6.60 7.53 4.15
C MET A 149 5.16 7.91 3.78
N VAL A 150 4.73 9.14 4.05
CA VAL A 150 3.40 9.67 3.67
C VAL A 150 3.35 10.03 2.19
N GLY A 151 4.48 10.41 1.59
CA GLY A 151 4.63 10.79 0.18
C GLY A 151 4.61 12.30 -0.08
N HIS A 152 3.98 13.07 0.80
CA HIS A 152 3.92 14.54 0.69
C HIS A 152 3.86 15.17 2.09
N PRO A 153 4.45 16.36 2.29
CA PRO A 153 4.21 17.13 3.51
C PRO A 153 2.72 17.50 3.61
N LEU A 154 2.16 17.35 4.81
CA LEU A 154 0.77 17.68 5.07
C LEU A 154 0.60 19.19 5.16
N ASN A 155 -0.07 19.80 4.18
CA ASN A 155 -0.42 21.22 4.25
C ASN A 155 -1.74 21.39 5.01
N LEU A 156 -1.64 21.53 6.33
CA LEU A 156 -2.78 21.68 7.23
C LEU A 156 -3.51 23.02 7.04
N TYR A 157 -2.80 24.05 6.58
CA TYR A 157 -3.40 25.37 6.33
C TYR A 157 -4.31 25.35 5.11
N ALA A 158 -3.83 24.74 4.01
CA ALA A 158 -4.65 24.61 2.80
C ALA A 158 -5.86 23.68 3.01
N ASN A 159 -5.72 22.69 3.89
CA ASN A 159 -6.75 21.68 4.16
C ASN A 159 -7.33 21.80 5.59
N TRP A 160 -7.64 23.02 6.06
CA TRP A 160 -8.14 23.27 7.42
C TRP A 160 -9.39 22.46 7.80
N LYS A 161 -10.15 21.98 6.82
CA LYS A 161 -11.33 21.13 7.03
C LYS A 161 -10.96 19.78 7.69
N ILE A 162 -9.78 19.23 7.38
CA ILE A 162 -9.35 17.94 7.93
C ILE A 162 -9.14 18.04 9.45
N PRO A 163 -8.30 18.94 9.99
CA PRO A 163 -8.18 19.10 11.44
C PRO A 163 -9.51 19.49 12.10
N ALA A 164 -10.38 20.26 11.43
CA ALA A 164 -11.70 20.58 11.98
C ALA A 164 -12.58 19.32 12.12
N TYR A 165 -12.70 18.50 11.09
CA TYR A 165 -13.45 17.23 11.19
C TYR A 165 -12.85 16.28 12.23
N THR A 166 -11.53 16.20 12.30
CA THR A 166 -10.83 15.38 13.31
C THR A 166 -11.10 15.90 14.72
N PHE A 167 -11.14 17.22 14.93
CA PHE A 167 -11.50 17.81 16.21
C PHE A 167 -12.90 17.38 16.67
N PHE A 168 -13.91 17.49 15.81
CA PHE A 168 -15.27 17.07 16.15
C PHE A 168 -15.37 15.56 16.40
N LEU A 169 -14.62 14.75 15.63
CA LEU A 169 -14.56 13.31 15.84
C LEU A 169 -13.95 12.96 17.21
N VAL A 170 -12.85 13.60 17.58
CA VAL A 170 -12.16 13.39 18.88
C VAL A 170 -12.99 13.90 20.03
N ALA A 171 -13.60 15.08 19.90
CA ALA A 171 -14.48 15.64 20.92
C ALA A 171 -15.72 14.77 21.14
N GLY A 172 -16.37 14.33 20.07
CA GLY A 172 -17.49 13.38 20.12
C GLY A 172 -17.11 12.04 20.75
N GLY A 173 -15.94 11.50 20.35
CA GLY A 173 -15.36 10.31 20.96
C GLY A 173 -15.10 10.46 22.46
N GLY A 174 -14.57 11.59 22.89
CA GLY A 174 -14.36 11.91 24.31
C GLY A 174 -15.66 11.95 25.12
N ILE A 175 -16.71 12.52 24.54
CA ILE A 175 -18.05 12.52 25.16
C ILE A 175 -18.55 11.07 25.30
N LEU A 176 -18.54 10.29 24.23
CA LEU A 176 -18.99 8.89 24.22
C LEU A 176 -18.21 8.03 25.22
N ALA A 177 -16.88 8.17 25.26
CA ALA A 177 -16.04 7.43 26.19
C ALA A 177 -16.25 7.83 27.64
N GLY A 178 -16.61 9.11 27.91
CA GLY A 178 -16.92 9.62 29.23
C GLY A 178 -18.31 9.23 29.76
N LEU A 179 -19.27 8.95 28.87
CA LEU A 179 -20.64 8.60 29.28
C LEU A 179 -20.69 7.33 30.14
N TYR A 180 -20.07 6.23 29.71
CA TYR A 180 -20.13 4.97 30.44
C TYR A 180 -19.55 5.07 31.85
N PRO A 181 -18.31 5.58 32.06
CA PRO A 181 -17.78 5.81 33.41
C PRO A 181 -18.64 6.77 34.24
N ALA A 182 -19.20 7.83 33.66
CA ALA A 182 -20.02 8.79 34.36
C ALA A 182 -21.29 8.13 34.93
N PHE A 183 -22.01 7.36 34.13
CA PHE A 183 -23.15 6.59 34.59
C PHE A 183 -22.77 5.53 35.61
N TYR A 184 -21.67 4.80 35.39
CA TYR A 184 -21.21 3.76 36.29
C TYR A 184 -20.84 4.28 37.67
N ILE A 185 -20.01 5.34 37.74
CA ILE A 185 -19.53 5.89 39.02
C ILE A 185 -20.66 6.55 39.82
N THR A 186 -21.59 7.22 39.14
CA THR A 186 -22.73 7.88 39.83
C THR A 186 -23.85 6.92 40.24
N SER A 187 -23.87 5.66 39.79
CA SER A 187 -24.91 4.70 40.16
C SER A 187 -24.76 4.13 41.58
N PHE A 188 -23.61 4.34 42.24
CA PHE A 188 -23.37 3.77 43.57
C PHE A 188 -24.10 4.53 44.68
N PRO A 189 -24.82 3.80 45.58
CA PRO A 189 -25.40 4.40 46.76
C PRO A 189 -24.32 4.91 47.72
N PRO A 190 -24.54 6.05 48.41
CA PRO A 190 -23.56 6.62 49.34
C PRO A 190 -23.10 5.68 50.45
N VAL A 191 -23.99 4.84 50.95
CA VAL A 191 -23.70 3.88 52.05
C VAL A 191 -22.65 2.84 51.68
N ILE A 192 -22.63 2.37 50.44
CA ILE A 192 -21.67 1.36 49.97
C ILE A 192 -20.28 1.97 49.78
N ALA A 193 -20.23 3.23 49.37
CA ALA A 193 -18.95 3.90 49.06
C ALA A 193 -18.19 4.36 50.32
N LEU A 194 -18.86 4.49 51.45
CA LEU A 194 -18.23 4.81 52.74
C LEU A 194 -17.66 3.61 53.44
N ASN A 195 -18.11 2.39 53.12
CA ASN A 195 -17.58 1.16 53.66
C ASN A 195 -16.31 0.75 52.89
N LYS A 196 -15.24 0.34 53.62
CA LYS A 196 -13.89 0.00 53.06
C LYS A 196 -13.89 -1.19 52.09
N SER A 197 -15.02 -1.85 51.81
CA SER A 197 -15.13 -3.05 50.94
C SER A 197 -15.71 -2.77 49.56
N PHE A 198 -15.23 -1.70 48.87
CA PHE A 198 -15.68 -1.44 47.51
C PHE A 198 -15.12 -2.47 46.54
N THR A 199 -15.99 -3.38 46.08
CA THR A 199 -15.68 -4.34 45.01
C THR A 199 -16.47 -3.97 43.77
N LEU A 200 -15.81 -4.10 42.58
CA LEU A 200 -16.52 -3.94 41.31
C LEU A 200 -17.66 -4.95 41.19
N SER A 201 -18.81 -4.45 40.70
CA SER A 201 -19.92 -5.34 40.37
C SER A 201 -19.50 -6.36 39.27
N ASP A 202 -20.10 -7.55 39.27
CA ASP A 202 -19.79 -8.57 38.24
C ASP A 202 -20.10 -8.10 36.82
N ARG A 203 -21.08 -7.21 36.66
CA ARG A 203 -21.33 -6.52 35.40
C ARG A 203 -20.11 -5.72 34.91
N ALA A 204 -19.50 -4.91 35.78
CA ALA A 204 -18.32 -4.12 35.42
C ALA A 204 -17.12 -4.99 35.08
N LYS A 205 -16.91 -6.09 35.80
CA LYS A 205 -15.85 -7.07 35.50
C LYS A 205 -16.05 -7.70 34.13
N ASN A 206 -17.29 -8.07 33.79
CA ASN A 206 -17.62 -8.69 32.49
C ASN A 206 -17.51 -7.68 31.35
N THR A 207 -17.98 -6.44 31.51
CA THR A 207 -17.82 -5.37 30.52
C THR A 207 -16.33 -5.12 30.23
N ARG A 208 -15.48 -5.06 31.25
CA ARG A 208 -14.02 -4.94 31.06
C ARG A 208 -13.43 -6.09 30.28
N LYS A 209 -13.78 -7.34 30.63
CA LYS A 209 -13.31 -8.52 29.89
C LYS A 209 -13.72 -8.45 28.42
N LEU A 210 -14.96 -8.02 28.14
CA LEU A 210 -15.46 -7.85 26.77
C LEU A 210 -14.67 -6.76 26.02
N LEU A 211 -14.45 -5.60 26.64
CA LEU A 211 -13.69 -4.50 26.05
C LEU A 211 -12.24 -4.89 25.73
N ILE A 212 -11.61 -5.64 26.64
CA ILE A 212 -10.26 -6.16 26.44
C ILE A 212 -10.25 -7.21 25.33
N GLY A 213 -11.24 -8.11 25.33
CA GLY A 213 -11.40 -9.09 24.27
C GLY A 213 -11.52 -8.44 22.90
N PHE A 214 -12.37 -7.42 22.78
CA PHE A 214 -12.51 -6.62 21.57
C PHE A 214 -11.17 -6.01 21.11
N GLN A 215 -10.42 -5.41 22.05
CA GLN A 215 -9.11 -4.83 21.79
C GLN A 215 -8.09 -5.88 21.31
N PHE A 216 -8.04 -7.07 21.96
CA PHE A 216 -7.17 -8.16 21.51
C PHE A 216 -7.53 -8.67 20.12
N VAL A 217 -8.83 -8.87 19.84
CA VAL A 217 -9.29 -9.29 18.50
C VAL A 217 -8.82 -8.32 17.43
N ILE A 218 -9.00 -7.02 17.63
CA ILE A 218 -8.53 -6.00 16.67
C ILE A 218 -7.01 -6.06 16.53
N SER A 219 -6.26 -6.10 17.64
CA SER A 219 -4.80 -6.09 17.61
C SER A 219 -4.24 -7.31 16.91
N ILE A 220 -4.78 -8.50 17.17
CA ILE A 220 -4.35 -9.75 16.50
C ILE A 220 -4.67 -9.64 14.99
N THR A 221 -5.86 -9.19 14.63
CA THR A 221 -6.27 -9.00 13.23
C THR A 221 -5.32 -8.05 12.49
N LEU A 222 -4.94 -6.94 13.12
CA LEU A 222 -4.01 -5.97 12.55
C LEU A 222 -2.57 -6.53 12.46
N ILE A 223 -2.10 -7.31 13.44
CA ILE A 223 -0.79 -7.97 13.38
C ILE A 223 -0.75 -8.94 12.20
N VAL A 224 -1.78 -9.78 12.03
CA VAL A 224 -1.89 -10.68 10.88
C VAL A 224 -1.87 -9.89 9.57
N GLY A 225 -2.66 -8.81 9.49
CA GLY A 225 -2.68 -7.93 8.32
C GLY A 225 -1.30 -7.34 8.00
N ALA A 226 -0.59 -6.82 8.99
CA ALA A 226 0.77 -6.26 8.81
C ALA A 226 1.78 -7.32 8.34
N LEU A 227 1.71 -8.53 8.89
CA LEU A 227 2.56 -9.64 8.47
C LEU A 227 2.30 -10.04 7.01
N PHE A 228 1.02 -10.11 6.59
CA PHE A 228 0.70 -10.38 5.19
C PHE A 228 1.10 -9.25 4.26
N VAL A 229 0.98 -7.98 4.67
CA VAL A 229 1.48 -6.83 3.89
C VAL A 229 2.99 -6.94 3.69
N SER A 230 3.75 -7.29 4.72
CA SER A 230 5.19 -7.51 4.63
C SER A 230 5.54 -8.68 3.72
N LEU A 231 4.82 -9.80 3.83
CA LEU A 231 5.02 -10.98 2.97
C LEU A 231 4.70 -10.68 1.50
N GLN A 232 3.61 -9.97 1.22
CA GLN A 232 3.24 -9.59 -0.13
C GLN A 232 4.27 -8.66 -0.77
N ASN A 233 4.77 -7.67 -0.02
CA ASN A 233 5.83 -6.79 -0.51
C ASN A 233 7.12 -7.57 -0.81
N ARG A 234 7.48 -8.52 0.05
CA ARG A 234 8.64 -9.39 -0.20
C ARG A 234 8.41 -10.33 -1.38
N TYR A 235 7.20 -10.86 -1.54
CA TYR A 235 6.84 -11.70 -2.68
C TYR A 235 7.00 -10.94 -3.99
N ILE A 236 6.44 -9.72 -4.09
CA ILE A 236 6.56 -8.85 -5.27
C ILE A 236 8.02 -8.51 -5.58
N GLY A 237 8.83 -8.23 -4.56
CA GLY A 237 10.25 -7.91 -4.74
C GLY A 237 11.12 -9.07 -5.25
N ASN A 238 10.65 -10.31 -5.09
CA ASN A 238 11.39 -11.53 -5.46
C ASN A 238 10.82 -12.25 -6.71
N VAL A 239 9.78 -11.71 -7.35
CA VAL A 239 9.24 -12.28 -8.60
C VAL A 239 10.29 -12.13 -9.70
N ASP A 240 10.50 -13.20 -10.47
CA ASP A 240 11.28 -13.12 -11.70
C ASP A 240 10.53 -12.27 -12.72
N LEU A 241 11.15 -11.19 -13.14
CA LEU A 241 10.54 -10.24 -14.07
C LEU A 241 10.65 -10.71 -15.53
N GLY A 242 11.38 -11.82 -15.81
CA GLY A 242 11.61 -12.34 -17.14
C GLY A 242 12.71 -11.60 -17.92
N PHE A 243 13.45 -10.69 -17.26
CA PHE A 243 14.59 -9.99 -17.86
C PHE A 243 15.65 -9.64 -16.80
N ASN A 244 16.88 -9.43 -17.26
CA ASN A 244 18.00 -9.09 -16.38
C ASN A 244 18.08 -7.57 -16.17
N LYS A 245 17.91 -7.14 -14.91
CA LYS A 245 17.99 -5.74 -14.48
C LYS A 245 19.36 -5.33 -13.94
N GLU A 246 20.24 -6.29 -13.69
CA GLU A 246 21.51 -6.04 -13.00
C GLU A 246 22.52 -5.31 -13.90
N ASN A 247 23.17 -4.30 -13.32
CA ASN A 247 24.19 -3.51 -14.00
C ASN A 247 23.69 -2.80 -15.27
N VAL A 248 22.43 -2.37 -15.29
CA VAL A 248 21.84 -1.58 -16.37
C VAL A 248 21.53 -0.18 -15.87
N LEU A 249 21.98 0.82 -16.62
CA LEU A 249 21.60 2.23 -16.43
C LEU A 249 20.58 2.61 -17.50
N GLU A 250 19.51 3.30 -17.10
CA GLU A 250 18.53 3.91 -17.98
C GLU A 250 18.89 5.40 -18.14
N VAL A 251 19.02 5.85 -19.38
CA VAL A 251 19.33 7.24 -19.71
C VAL A 251 18.24 7.79 -20.62
N ARG A 252 17.57 8.85 -20.16
CA ARG A 252 16.57 9.53 -20.98
C ARG A 252 17.25 10.49 -21.94
N LEU A 253 16.93 10.39 -23.23
CA LEU A 253 17.46 11.26 -24.27
C LEU A 253 16.43 12.30 -24.69
N SER A 254 16.86 13.51 -25.08
CA SER A 254 15.96 14.49 -25.67
C SER A 254 15.48 14.04 -27.05
N MET A 255 14.22 14.34 -27.39
CA MET A 255 13.59 13.92 -28.64
C MET A 255 14.36 14.36 -29.89
N GLY A 256 15.01 15.53 -29.85
CA GLY A 256 15.80 16.06 -30.97
C GLY A 256 17.16 15.37 -31.13
N ALA A 257 17.74 14.90 -30.03
CA ALA A 257 19.03 14.21 -30.05
C ALA A 257 18.86 12.73 -30.40
N ALA A 258 17.81 12.10 -29.90
CA ALA A 258 17.45 10.72 -30.16
C ALA A 258 17.30 10.41 -31.67
N LEU A 259 16.74 11.33 -32.44
CA LEU A 259 16.47 11.14 -33.86
C LEU A 259 17.70 11.32 -34.78
N LYS A 260 18.77 11.99 -34.32
CA LYS A 260 19.89 12.37 -35.18
C LYS A 260 21.26 11.86 -34.72
N LYS A 261 21.43 11.48 -33.46
CA LYS A 261 22.76 11.20 -32.87
C LYS A 261 22.84 9.89 -32.10
N GLY A 262 21.82 9.04 -32.12
CA GLY A 262 21.79 7.80 -31.31
C GLY A 262 22.96 6.87 -31.60
N GLU A 263 23.29 6.63 -32.89
CA GLU A 263 24.45 5.80 -33.25
C GLU A 263 25.78 6.41 -32.79
N LEU A 264 25.93 7.73 -32.96
CA LEU A 264 27.13 8.42 -32.49
C LEU A 264 27.22 8.36 -30.96
N PHE A 265 26.08 8.51 -30.28
CA PHE A 265 26.01 8.40 -28.83
C PHE A 265 26.41 6.99 -28.36
N LYS A 266 25.87 5.94 -28.99
CA LYS A 266 26.26 4.55 -28.74
C LYS A 266 27.75 4.32 -28.97
N ALA A 267 28.29 4.76 -30.12
CA ALA A 267 29.70 4.58 -30.45
C ALA A 267 30.61 5.27 -29.43
N ARG A 268 30.29 6.51 -29.02
CA ARG A 268 31.05 7.24 -28.02
C ARG A 268 30.98 6.60 -26.63
N LEU A 269 29.83 6.07 -26.23
CA LEU A 269 29.69 5.38 -24.95
C LEU A 269 30.54 4.10 -24.90
N LEU A 270 30.60 3.34 -26.01
CA LEU A 270 31.37 2.11 -26.10
C LEU A 270 32.89 2.32 -26.13
N GLU A 271 33.38 3.55 -26.25
CA GLU A 271 34.81 3.87 -26.11
C GLU A 271 35.30 3.64 -24.68
N SER A 272 34.40 3.65 -23.66
CA SER A 272 34.76 3.38 -22.27
C SER A 272 34.68 1.89 -21.95
N PRO A 273 35.76 1.28 -21.39
CA PRO A 273 35.75 -0.11 -20.95
C PRO A 273 34.77 -0.38 -19.77
N ALA A 274 34.28 0.67 -19.13
CA ALA A 274 33.26 0.57 -18.08
C ALA A 274 31.86 0.27 -18.65
N ILE A 275 31.65 0.41 -19.96
CA ILE A 275 30.38 0.16 -20.65
C ILE A 275 30.53 -1.06 -21.56
N ARG A 276 29.66 -2.04 -21.37
CA ARG A 276 29.70 -3.30 -22.09
C ARG A 276 28.85 -3.26 -23.37
N ASP A 277 27.65 -2.71 -23.26
CA ASP A 277 26.71 -2.61 -24.39
C ASP A 277 25.72 -1.46 -24.18
N VAL A 278 25.14 -0.95 -25.28
CA VAL A 278 24.13 0.11 -25.29
C VAL A 278 23.03 -0.27 -26.26
N SER A 279 21.78 -0.14 -25.80
CA SER A 279 20.59 -0.38 -26.62
C SER A 279 19.57 0.72 -26.40
N PHE A 280 18.67 0.92 -27.36
CA PHE A 280 17.68 1.99 -27.30
C PHE A 280 16.25 1.44 -27.30
N SER A 281 15.33 2.27 -26.77
CA SER A 281 13.90 2.05 -26.92
C SER A 281 13.15 3.36 -27.18
N GLU A 282 11.98 3.22 -27.76
CA GLU A 282 11.05 4.31 -28.04
C GLU A 282 10.44 4.90 -26.75
N PHE A 283 10.05 4.03 -25.82
CA PHE A 283 9.48 4.37 -24.53
C PHE A 283 10.24 3.68 -23.41
N LYS A 284 10.01 4.13 -22.18
CA LYS A 284 10.53 3.46 -20.99
C LYS A 284 10.09 1.99 -20.95
N PHE A 285 11.05 1.04 -20.80
CA PHE A 285 10.77 -0.39 -20.88
C PHE A 285 9.87 -0.86 -19.74
N VAL A 286 10.09 -0.39 -18.53
CA VAL A 286 9.24 -0.69 -17.39
C VAL A 286 8.53 0.59 -16.96
N SER A 287 7.21 0.63 -17.14
CA SER A 287 6.41 1.80 -16.81
C SER A 287 4.94 1.44 -16.68
N ASP A 288 4.27 2.05 -15.71
CA ASP A 288 2.79 2.04 -15.60
C ASP A 288 2.13 3.09 -16.51
N GLU A 289 2.94 3.96 -17.14
CA GLU A 289 2.44 4.96 -18.07
C GLU A 289 2.00 4.32 -19.38
N SER A 290 1.02 4.91 -20.01
CA SER A 290 0.42 4.39 -21.25
C SER A 290 1.45 4.27 -22.36
N ARG A 291 1.73 3.03 -22.75
CA ARG A 291 2.41 2.73 -24.01
C ARG A 291 1.41 2.77 -25.15
N SER A 292 1.91 2.85 -26.38
CA SER A 292 1.09 2.67 -27.57
C SER A 292 0.46 1.28 -27.54
N PHE A 293 -0.82 1.22 -27.22
CA PHE A 293 -1.62 0.01 -27.33
C PHE A 293 -2.24 0.05 -28.72
N ILE A 294 -1.65 -0.70 -29.64
CA ILE A 294 -1.98 -0.66 -31.06
C ILE A 294 -2.78 -1.90 -31.41
N GLY A 295 -3.87 -1.70 -32.18
CA GLY A 295 -4.61 -2.78 -32.82
C GLY A 295 -3.88 -3.24 -34.08
N TYR A 296 -3.77 -4.52 -34.29
CA TYR A 296 -3.26 -5.13 -35.50
C TYR A 296 -4.20 -6.23 -35.97
N ASN A 297 -4.10 -6.55 -37.25
CA ASN A 297 -4.92 -7.57 -37.87
C ASN A 297 -4.07 -8.81 -38.14
N TYR A 298 -4.61 -9.97 -37.78
CA TYR A 298 -4.06 -11.24 -38.16
C TYR A 298 -5.17 -12.13 -38.72
N LYS A 299 -5.06 -12.49 -39.99
CA LYS A 299 -6.07 -13.31 -40.70
C LYS A 299 -7.53 -12.82 -40.55
N GLY A 300 -7.73 -11.50 -40.57
CA GLY A 300 -9.06 -10.88 -40.48
C GLY A 300 -9.60 -10.66 -39.06
N GLN A 301 -8.87 -11.05 -38.02
CA GLN A 301 -9.21 -10.77 -36.63
C GLN A 301 -8.36 -9.63 -36.07
N HIS A 302 -8.98 -8.79 -35.25
CA HIS A 302 -8.31 -7.66 -34.60
C HIS A 302 -7.85 -8.03 -33.19
N TYR A 303 -6.59 -7.78 -32.92
CA TYR A 303 -5.95 -7.99 -31.63
C TYR A 303 -5.34 -6.69 -31.14
N TYR A 304 -5.16 -6.55 -29.82
CA TYR A 304 -4.56 -5.37 -29.21
C TYR A 304 -3.41 -5.78 -28.32
N MET A 305 -2.24 -5.19 -28.53
CA MET A 305 -1.09 -5.40 -27.66
C MET A 305 -0.32 -4.11 -27.38
N SER A 306 0.49 -4.14 -26.33
CA SER A 306 1.47 -3.09 -26.04
C SER A 306 2.67 -3.24 -26.97
N TRP A 307 2.99 -2.20 -27.73
CA TRP A 307 4.13 -2.19 -28.64
C TRP A 307 5.27 -1.36 -28.07
N LEU A 308 6.49 -1.89 -28.21
CA LEU A 308 7.70 -1.18 -27.88
C LEU A 308 8.71 -1.31 -29.03
N GLY A 309 9.04 -0.18 -29.64
CA GLY A 309 10.14 -0.08 -30.61
C GLY A 309 11.48 -0.15 -29.86
N VAL A 310 12.36 -1.07 -30.29
CA VAL A 310 13.66 -1.31 -29.64
C VAL A 310 14.75 -1.52 -30.69
N SER A 311 16.00 -1.28 -30.30
CA SER A 311 17.16 -1.68 -31.11
C SER A 311 17.31 -3.20 -31.15
N ALA A 312 17.92 -3.72 -32.23
CA ALA A 312 18.05 -5.16 -32.45
C ALA A 312 18.77 -5.91 -31.32
N ASN A 313 19.73 -5.27 -30.65
CA ASN A 313 20.46 -5.86 -29.53
C ASN A 313 19.69 -5.78 -28.18
N PHE A 314 18.51 -5.14 -28.12
CA PHE A 314 17.76 -4.96 -26.88
C PHE A 314 17.37 -6.28 -26.19
N PRO A 315 16.80 -7.28 -26.90
CA PRO A 315 16.44 -8.55 -26.28
C PRO A 315 17.66 -9.34 -25.75
N GLU A 316 18.84 -9.06 -26.29
CA GLU A 316 20.09 -9.66 -25.83
C GLU A 316 20.63 -8.93 -24.59
N LEU A 317 20.65 -7.61 -24.61
CA LEU A 317 21.09 -6.77 -23.49
C LEU A 317 20.26 -7.04 -22.23
N MET A 318 18.93 -7.20 -22.38
CA MET A 318 17.98 -7.48 -21.30
C MET A 318 17.88 -8.97 -20.95
N ASP A 319 18.62 -9.83 -21.64
CA ASP A 319 18.61 -11.30 -21.44
C ASP A 319 17.20 -11.92 -21.54
N VAL A 320 16.41 -11.43 -22.50
CA VAL A 320 15.06 -11.94 -22.76
C VAL A 320 15.16 -13.37 -23.30
N LYS A 321 14.43 -14.31 -22.67
CA LYS A 321 14.43 -15.72 -23.04
C LYS A 321 13.45 -16.00 -24.18
N MET A 322 13.88 -16.81 -25.16
CA MET A 322 13.07 -17.17 -26.31
C MET A 322 12.36 -18.51 -26.09
N ILE A 323 11.09 -18.60 -26.50
CA ILE A 323 10.31 -19.83 -26.54
C ILE A 323 10.41 -20.46 -27.93
N ALA A 324 10.29 -19.65 -29.00
CA ALA A 324 10.33 -20.11 -30.38
C ALA A 324 10.96 -19.05 -31.29
N GLY A 325 11.50 -19.49 -32.42
CA GLY A 325 12.10 -18.59 -33.39
C GLY A 325 13.47 -18.04 -32.96
N ARG A 326 13.75 -16.78 -33.27
CA ARG A 326 15.04 -16.11 -33.01
C ARG A 326 14.89 -14.71 -32.43
N LYS A 327 15.92 -14.24 -31.75
CA LYS A 327 16.07 -12.81 -31.41
C LYS A 327 16.29 -11.95 -32.67
N PHE A 328 16.20 -10.63 -32.53
CA PHE A 328 16.57 -9.73 -33.63
C PHE A 328 18.03 -9.89 -34.01
N ARG A 329 18.35 -9.57 -35.27
CA ARG A 329 19.70 -9.55 -35.84
C ARG A 329 20.07 -8.12 -36.24
N PRO A 330 21.32 -7.73 -36.27
CA PRO A 330 21.74 -6.42 -36.78
C PRO A 330 21.25 -6.16 -38.23
N THR A 331 21.09 -7.23 -39.02
CA THR A 331 20.53 -7.16 -40.38
C THR A 331 19.06 -6.74 -40.43
N ASP A 332 18.31 -6.90 -39.34
CA ASP A 332 16.92 -6.48 -39.28
C ASP A 332 16.80 -4.91 -39.21
N GLU A 333 17.88 -4.22 -38.79
CA GLU A 333 18.01 -2.76 -38.79
C GLU A 333 18.84 -2.21 -39.97
N ALA A 334 19.32 -3.05 -40.84
CA ALA A 334 20.13 -2.60 -41.96
C ALA A 334 19.36 -1.66 -42.89
N ALA A 335 20.03 -0.63 -43.41
CA ALA A 335 19.40 0.44 -44.19
C ALA A 335 18.68 -0.01 -45.46
N ASP A 336 19.09 -1.15 -45.99
CA ASP A 336 18.52 -1.82 -47.17
C ASP A 336 17.31 -2.73 -46.83
N ASN A 337 17.08 -2.99 -45.55
CA ASN A 337 15.94 -3.79 -45.11
C ASN A 337 14.66 -2.96 -45.05
N THR A 338 13.66 -3.30 -45.83
CA THR A 338 12.36 -2.66 -45.87
C THR A 338 11.31 -3.35 -44.98
N GLN A 339 11.68 -4.46 -44.35
CA GLN A 339 10.76 -5.21 -43.49
C GLN A 339 10.77 -4.71 -42.05
N VAL A 340 9.59 -4.59 -41.47
CA VAL A 340 9.42 -4.45 -40.02
C VAL A 340 9.30 -5.84 -39.42
N VAL A 341 10.08 -6.13 -38.40
CA VAL A 341 10.05 -7.42 -37.71
C VAL A 341 9.66 -7.26 -36.25
N CYS A 342 9.02 -8.28 -35.69
CA CYS A 342 8.63 -8.26 -34.29
C CYS A 342 8.90 -9.59 -33.57
N LEU A 343 9.01 -9.46 -32.24
CA LEU A 343 8.93 -10.54 -31.28
C LEU A 343 7.62 -10.38 -30.51
N LEU A 344 6.92 -11.49 -30.30
CA LEU A 344 5.69 -11.51 -29.49
C LEU A 344 5.98 -12.12 -28.13
N SER A 345 5.38 -11.58 -27.07
CA SER A 345 5.36 -12.24 -25.78
C SER A 345 4.52 -13.51 -25.84
N GLU A 346 4.75 -14.45 -24.93
CA GLU A 346 3.99 -15.69 -24.84
C GLU A 346 2.48 -15.43 -24.76
N THR A 347 2.06 -14.51 -23.90
CA THR A 347 0.65 -14.10 -23.77
C THR A 347 0.09 -13.57 -25.09
N ALA A 348 0.82 -12.75 -25.84
CA ALA A 348 0.39 -12.25 -27.15
C ALA A 348 0.26 -13.36 -28.19
N ALA A 349 1.24 -14.26 -28.22
CA ALA A 349 1.23 -15.39 -29.12
C ALA A 349 0.07 -16.37 -28.82
N ARG A 350 -0.21 -16.66 -27.55
CA ARG A 350 -1.33 -17.52 -27.13
C ARG A 350 -2.68 -16.88 -27.45
N GLU A 351 -2.83 -15.58 -27.30
CA GLU A 351 -4.08 -14.87 -27.67
C GLU A 351 -4.36 -15.01 -29.18
N ILE A 352 -3.33 -14.85 -30.02
CA ILE A 352 -3.47 -15.05 -31.47
C ILE A 352 -3.76 -16.53 -31.81
N ALA A 353 -3.03 -17.46 -31.20
CA ALA A 353 -3.18 -18.89 -31.46
C ALA A 353 -4.56 -19.41 -31.05
N SER A 354 -5.09 -18.97 -29.92
CA SER A 354 -6.42 -19.35 -29.43
C SER A 354 -7.55 -18.87 -30.35
N GLY A 355 -7.39 -17.72 -31.00
CA GLY A 355 -8.30 -17.23 -32.04
C GLY A 355 -8.28 -18.05 -33.33
N LEU A 356 -7.19 -18.76 -33.61
CA LEU A 356 -7.01 -19.56 -34.84
C LEU A 356 -7.41 -21.02 -34.69
N SER A 357 -7.04 -21.64 -33.60
CA SER A 357 -7.22 -23.07 -33.35
C SER A 357 -7.49 -23.33 -31.87
N PRO A 358 -8.76 -23.27 -31.43
CA PRO A 358 -9.11 -23.51 -30.03
C PRO A 358 -8.68 -24.90 -29.51
N GLU A 359 -8.48 -25.87 -30.41
CA GLU A 359 -8.14 -27.27 -30.09
C GLU A 359 -6.64 -27.51 -29.82
N LYS A 360 -5.73 -26.61 -30.25
CA LYS A 360 -4.28 -26.74 -30.08
C LYS A 360 -3.62 -25.37 -29.82
N PRO A 361 -3.86 -24.73 -28.68
CA PRO A 361 -3.23 -23.44 -28.38
C PRO A 361 -1.75 -23.57 -27.95
N ASP A 362 -1.18 -24.78 -27.89
CA ASP A 362 0.14 -25.01 -27.28
C ASP A 362 1.32 -24.97 -28.27
N ASP A 363 1.10 -25.10 -29.58
CA ASP A 363 2.18 -24.97 -30.54
C ASP A 363 2.27 -23.54 -31.09
N LEU A 364 3.09 -22.74 -30.43
CA LEU A 364 3.32 -21.34 -30.80
C LEU A 364 4.29 -21.18 -31.98
N SER A 365 5.02 -22.25 -32.37
CA SER A 365 6.03 -22.19 -33.42
C SER A 365 5.46 -21.88 -34.80
N ASP A 366 4.21 -22.24 -35.07
CA ASP A 366 3.49 -21.95 -36.32
C ASP A 366 3.29 -20.46 -36.61
N LEU A 367 3.35 -19.61 -35.58
CA LEU A 367 3.28 -18.17 -35.75
C LEU A 367 4.58 -17.56 -36.25
N VAL A 368 5.71 -18.23 -36.03
CA VAL A 368 7.02 -17.73 -36.44
C VAL A 368 7.15 -17.77 -37.97
N GLY A 369 7.53 -16.63 -38.54
CA GLY A 369 7.64 -16.46 -40.00
C GLY A 369 6.38 -15.90 -40.65
N THR A 370 5.24 -15.88 -39.95
CA THR A 370 4.01 -15.24 -40.44
C THR A 370 4.07 -13.72 -40.20
N SER A 371 3.09 -12.99 -40.75
CA SER A 371 3.02 -11.53 -40.61
C SER A 371 1.67 -11.10 -40.04
N ILE A 372 1.72 -10.15 -39.11
CA ILE A 372 0.58 -9.36 -38.65
C ILE A 372 0.55 -8.04 -39.43
N THR A 373 -0.62 -7.41 -39.52
CA THR A 373 -0.73 -6.12 -40.24
C THR A 373 -1.11 -5.01 -39.28
N ASP A 374 -0.34 -3.93 -39.30
CA ASP A 374 -0.61 -2.73 -38.57
C ASP A 374 -0.75 -1.53 -39.53
N ASN A 375 -1.95 -0.96 -39.63
CA ASN A 375 -2.27 0.11 -40.58
C ASN A 375 -1.70 -0.18 -42.00
N ASP A 376 -2.01 -1.35 -42.54
CA ASP A 376 -1.55 -1.84 -43.85
C ASP A 376 -0.03 -2.10 -43.97
N ILE A 377 0.73 -2.00 -42.89
CA ILE A 377 2.15 -2.34 -42.87
C ILE A 377 2.30 -3.77 -42.38
N PRO A 378 2.85 -4.69 -43.19
CA PRO A 378 3.14 -6.03 -42.73
C PRO A 378 4.31 -6.03 -41.74
N VAL A 379 4.10 -6.65 -40.57
CA VAL A 379 5.11 -6.84 -39.53
C VAL A 379 5.34 -8.33 -39.37
N ARG A 380 6.55 -8.79 -39.69
CA ARG A 380 6.89 -10.21 -39.66
C ARG A 380 7.24 -10.66 -38.25
N ILE A 381 6.61 -11.73 -37.77
CA ILE A 381 6.94 -12.37 -36.49
C ILE A 381 8.21 -13.22 -36.69
N VAL A 382 9.30 -12.89 -36.00
CA VAL A 382 10.58 -13.60 -36.10
C VAL A 382 10.87 -14.48 -34.89
N GLY A 383 10.14 -14.30 -33.79
CA GLY A 383 10.25 -15.14 -32.62
C GLY A 383 9.21 -14.80 -31.55
N ILE A 384 9.16 -15.68 -30.56
CA ILE A 384 8.28 -15.60 -29.39
C ILE A 384 9.16 -15.70 -28.16
N PHE A 385 8.97 -14.77 -27.20
CA PHE A 385 9.74 -14.71 -25.96
C PHE A 385 8.86 -15.01 -24.74
N GLU A 386 9.50 -15.50 -23.67
CA GLU A 386 8.84 -15.67 -22.37
C GLU A 386 8.25 -14.33 -21.89
N ASP A 387 7.11 -14.40 -21.23
CA ASP A 387 6.45 -13.20 -20.71
C ASP A 387 7.36 -12.39 -19.80
N VAL A 388 7.40 -11.08 -20.00
CA VAL A 388 8.17 -10.14 -19.20
C VAL A 388 7.24 -9.18 -18.45
N HIS A 389 7.54 -8.95 -17.18
CA HIS A 389 6.76 -8.04 -16.34
C HIS A 389 7.20 -6.58 -16.53
N TYR A 390 6.71 -5.95 -17.57
CA TYR A 390 7.03 -4.57 -17.93
C TYR A 390 6.12 -3.52 -17.30
N GLU A 391 5.02 -3.93 -16.66
CA GLU A 391 4.13 -3.12 -15.84
C GLU A 391 4.20 -3.58 -14.38
N SER A 392 3.56 -2.82 -13.50
CA SER A 392 3.47 -3.20 -12.08
C SER A 392 2.76 -4.54 -11.90
N LEU A 393 3.32 -5.42 -11.05
CA LEU A 393 2.75 -6.73 -10.66
C LEU A 393 1.38 -6.65 -9.95
N TYR A 394 0.83 -5.44 -9.79
CA TYR A 394 -0.56 -5.23 -9.38
C TYR A 394 -1.56 -5.48 -10.52
N LYS A 395 -1.08 -5.40 -11.77
CA LYS A 395 -1.87 -5.60 -12.98
C LYS A 395 -1.60 -6.99 -13.55
N GLU A 396 -2.61 -7.53 -14.21
CA GLU A 396 -2.43 -8.74 -15.02
C GLU A 396 -1.49 -8.45 -16.19
N LEU A 397 -0.74 -9.46 -16.57
CA LEU A 397 0.17 -9.36 -17.69
C LEU A 397 -0.63 -9.11 -18.97
N ARG A 398 -0.19 -8.13 -19.75
CA ARG A 398 -0.83 -7.79 -21.02
C ARG A 398 0.00 -8.27 -22.20
N PRO A 399 -0.65 -8.61 -23.32
CA PRO A 399 0.06 -8.93 -24.55
C PRO A 399 1.04 -7.84 -24.94
N MET A 400 2.27 -8.22 -25.30
CA MET A 400 3.35 -7.32 -25.67
C MET A 400 4.03 -7.77 -26.95
N GLY A 401 4.38 -6.78 -27.80
CA GLY A 401 5.26 -6.94 -28.93
C GLY A 401 6.47 -6.03 -28.85
N LEU A 402 7.65 -6.57 -29.10
CA LEU A 402 8.86 -5.80 -29.38
C LEU A 402 9.01 -5.71 -30.89
N TRP A 403 9.32 -4.55 -31.42
CA TRP A 403 9.53 -4.40 -32.87
C TRP A 403 10.80 -3.62 -33.18
N THR A 404 11.38 -3.93 -34.34
CA THR A 404 12.50 -3.18 -34.89
C THR A 404 12.37 -3.07 -36.40
N SER A 405 13.03 -2.08 -36.97
CA SER A 405 13.06 -1.84 -38.41
C SER A 405 14.31 -1.06 -38.80
N ALA A 406 14.61 -1.01 -40.10
CA ALA A 406 15.65 -0.14 -40.62
C ALA A 406 15.46 1.31 -40.18
N LYS A 407 16.54 1.97 -39.77
CA LYS A 407 16.51 3.34 -39.23
C LYS A 407 15.97 4.38 -40.20
N ASN A 408 16.10 4.12 -41.49
CA ASN A 408 15.63 5.00 -42.56
C ASN A 408 14.30 4.56 -43.18
N HIS A 409 13.57 3.64 -42.51
CA HIS A 409 12.26 3.21 -43.01
C HIS A 409 11.28 4.40 -42.99
N TYR A 410 10.81 4.83 -44.18
CA TYR A 410 10.05 6.06 -44.34
C TYR A 410 8.72 6.12 -43.57
N ARG A 411 8.17 4.97 -43.20
CA ARG A 411 6.91 4.85 -42.41
C ARG A 411 7.15 4.53 -40.96
N ARG A 412 8.29 3.93 -40.59
CA ARG A 412 8.61 3.57 -39.20
C ARG A 412 10.11 3.58 -38.96
N SER A 413 10.54 4.37 -38.02
CA SER A 413 11.85 4.29 -37.38
C SER A 413 11.64 4.25 -35.88
N VAL A 414 12.46 3.48 -35.18
CA VAL A 414 12.41 3.45 -33.71
C VAL A 414 12.96 4.78 -33.18
N PRO A 415 12.16 5.62 -32.50
CA PRO A 415 12.68 6.81 -31.86
C PRO A 415 13.52 6.40 -30.64
N GLU A 416 14.80 6.72 -30.64
CA GLU A 416 15.76 6.39 -29.58
C GLU A 416 15.61 7.35 -28.39
N ARG A 417 14.52 7.26 -27.62
CA ARG A 417 14.23 8.16 -26.48
C ARG A 417 14.86 7.75 -25.18
N TYR A 418 15.09 6.45 -25.01
CA TYR A 418 15.71 5.88 -23.82
C TYR A 418 16.89 5.01 -24.26
N ALA A 419 18.04 5.20 -23.62
CA ALA A 419 19.19 4.33 -23.77
C ALA A 419 19.34 3.46 -22.54
N TYR A 420 19.49 2.16 -22.75
CA TYR A 420 19.84 1.17 -21.73
C TYR A 420 21.30 0.83 -21.87
N VAL A 421 22.08 1.17 -20.86
CA VAL A 421 23.54 1.05 -20.86
C VAL A 421 23.94 -0.07 -19.91
N LYS A 422 24.41 -1.19 -20.44
CA LYS A 422 24.98 -2.30 -19.67
C LYS A 422 26.37 -1.94 -19.23
N ILE A 423 26.61 -1.80 -17.93
CA ILE A 423 27.93 -1.51 -17.39
C ILE A 423 28.71 -2.78 -17.13
N ALA A 424 30.05 -2.73 -17.31
CA ALA A 424 30.96 -3.77 -16.86
C ALA A 424 30.97 -3.78 -15.33
N GLY A 425 31.12 -4.97 -14.73
CA GLY A 425 31.21 -5.07 -13.27
C GLY A 425 32.34 -4.21 -12.73
N GLY A 426 32.11 -3.48 -11.62
CA GLY A 426 33.09 -2.58 -11.03
C GLY A 426 32.44 -1.32 -10.46
N ASN A 427 33.16 -0.19 -10.50
CA ASN A 427 32.63 1.06 -9.99
C ASN A 427 31.68 1.73 -11.01
N PRO A 428 30.37 1.82 -10.73
CA PRO A 428 29.40 2.42 -11.64
C PRO A 428 29.65 3.91 -11.89
N ARG A 429 30.36 4.58 -10.99
CA ARG A 429 30.64 6.02 -11.06
C ARG A 429 31.41 6.40 -12.33
N THR A 430 32.38 5.55 -12.74
CA THR A 430 33.15 5.77 -13.97
C THR A 430 32.27 5.75 -15.21
N ALA A 431 31.31 4.81 -15.27
CA ALA A 431 30.36 4.75 -16.37
C ALA A 431 29.42 5.98 -16.39
N ILE A 432 28.92 6.38 -15.22
CA ILE A 432 28.02 7.55 -15.09
C ILE A 432 28.74 8.85 -15.50
N GLU A 433 29.98 9.04 -15.07
CA GLU A 433 30.79 10.21 -15.43
C GLU A 433 31.06 10.25 -16.96
N HIS A 434 31.34 9.09 -17.57
CA HIS A 434 31.53 9.00 -19.00
C HIS A 434 30.22 9.29 -19.78
N ILE A 435 29.08 8.74 -19.32
CA ILE A 435 27.77 9.02 -19.93
C ILE A 435 27.45 10.52 -19.86
N ARG A 436 27.69 11.18 -18.73
CA ARG A 436 27.49 12.63 -18.57
C ARG A 436 28.36 13.41 -19.54
N LYS A 437 29.64 13.09 -19.62
CA LYS A 437 30.59 13.74 -20.54
C LYS A 437 30.13 13.63 -21.99
N VAL A 438 29.78 12.41 -22.45
CA VAL A 438 29.30 12.17 -23.80
C VAL A 438 27.97 12.90 -24.07
N THR A 439 27.07 12.94 -23.06
CA THR A 439 25.82 13.67 -23.19
C THR A 439 26.06 15.18 -23.34
N ASP A 440 26.92 15.77 -22.53
CA ASP A 440 27.25 17.20 -22.59
C ASP A 440 27.93 17.59 -23.91
N GLU A 441 28.79 16.71 -24.46
CA GLU A 441 29.46 16.89 -25.75
C GLU A 441 28.47 16.85 -26.93
N LEU A 442 27.56 15.88 -26.91
CA LEU A 442 26.66 15.67 -28.06
C LEU A 442 25.35 16.45 -27.97
N ILE A 443 24.90 16.79 -26.76
CA ILE A 443 23.62 17.43 -26.48
C ILE A 443 23.83 18.56 -25.45
N PRO A 444 24.53 19.64 -25.83
CA PRO A 444 24.81 20.75 -24.92
C PRO A 444 23.53 21.34 -24.33
N GLY A 445 23.52 21.59 -23.01
CA GLY A 445 22.39 22.19 -22.31
C GLY A 445 21.25 21.22 -21.95
N TYR A 446 21.41 19.93 -22.22
CA TYR A 446 20.48 18.90 -21.76
C TYR A 446 21.14 18.06 -20.64
N PRO A 447 20.67 18.18 -19.40
CA PRO A 447 21.25 17.40 -18.31
C PRO A 447 21.00 15.90 -18.53
N ALA A 448 22.02 15.09 -18.38
CA ALA A 448 21.89 13.64 -18.45
C ALA A 448 21.03 13.13 -17.30
N ASP A 449 19.84 12.64 -17.63
CA ASP A 449 18.90 12.01 -16.68
C ASP A 449 19.22 10.51 -16.63
N ILE A 450 20.04 10.12 -15.65
CA ILE A 450 20.62 8.78 -15.53
C ILE A 450 20.10 8.13 -14.27
N HIS A 451 19.45 6.99 -14.39
CA HIS A 451 18.97 6.18 -13.28
C HIS A 451 19.49 4.74 -13.38
N PHE A 452 19.72 4.11 -12.24
CA PHE A 452 19.85 2.66 -12.24
C PHE A 452 18.49 2.04 -12.59
N PHE A 453 18.50 1.02 -13.40
CA PHE A 453 17.26 0.39 -13.87
C PHE A 453 16.48 -0.29 -12.74
N ASP A 454 17.16 -0.85 -11.74
CA ASP A 454 16.56 -1.35 -10.50
C ASP A 454 15.91 -0.23 -9.67
N THR A 455 16.52 0.98 -9.60
CA THR A 455 15.90 2.13 -8.95
C THR A 455 14.62 2.57 -9.69
N ALA A 456 14.63 2.53 -11.02
CA ALA A 456 13.44 2.84 -11.81
C ALA A 456 12.30 1.82 -11.57
N LEU A 457 12.65 0.56 -11.34
CA LEU A 457 11.72 -0.47 -10.89
C LEU A 457 11.21 -0.22 -9.46
N GLU A 458 12.11 0.16 -8.53
CA GLU A 458 11.71 0.51 -7.17
C GLU A 458 10.74 1.69 -7.14
N GLU A 459 10.90 2.69 -8.00
CA GLU A 459 9.96 3.81 -8.14
C GLU A 459 8.55 3.34 -8.51
N LEU A 460 8.45 2.35 -9.41
CA LEU A 460 7.17 1.75 -9.81
C LEU A 460 6.43 1.14 -8.60
N TYR A 461 7.18 0.52 -7.69
CA TYR A 461 6.63 -0.11 -6.47
C TYR A 461 6.63 0.82 -5.25
N SER A 462 7.31 1.97 -5.30
CA SER A 462 7.49 2.88 -4.17
C SER A 462 6.18 3.36 -3.54
N LYS A 463 5.18 3.66 -4.37
CA LYS A 463 3.84 4.07 -3.90
C LYS A 463 3.20 2.99 -3.03
N SER A 464 3.36 1.73 -3.41
CA SER A 464 2.81 0.58 -2.68
C SER A 464 3.64 0.22 -1.46
N GLY A 465 4.96 0.32 -1.56
CA GLY A 465 5.87 0.17 -0.42
C GLY A 465 5.58 1.19 0.68
N ARG A 466 5.36 2.47 0.33
CA ARG A 466 4.95 3.51 1.28
C ARG A 466 3.63 3.21 1.97
N GLN A 467 2.62 2.75 1.22
CA GLN A 467 1.34 2.34 1.81
C GLN A 467 1.50 1.16 2.76
N GLY A 468 2.32 0.17 2.41
CA GLY A 468 2.66 -0.95 3.28
C GLY A 468 3.33 -0.49 4.58
N ALA A 469 4.28 0.45 4.51
CA ALA A 469 4.93 1.04 5.66
C ALA A 469 3.93 1.79 6.57
N LEU A 470 2.99 2.55 5.99
CA LEU A 470 1.91 3.22 6.75
C LEU A 470 1.02 2.21 7.46
N ILE A 471 0.56 1.16 6.80
CA ILE A 471 -0.24 0.10 7.41
C ILE A 471 0.53 -0.53 8.58
N THR A 472 1.80 -0.86 8.37
CA THR A 472 2.66 -1.44 9.42
C THR A 472 2.81 -0.50 10.61
N ALA A 473 3.05 0.80 10.39
CA ALA A 473 3.15 1.79 11.45
C ALA A 473 1.84 1.93 12.25
N LEU A 474 0.69 1.96 11.56
CA LEU A 474 -0.63 2.00 12.19
C LEU A 474 -0.89 0.72 13.01
N CYS A 475 -0.49 -0.45 12.50
CA CYS A 475 -0.60 -1.70 13.23
C CYS A 475 0.28 -1.72 14.50
N LEU A 476 1.52 -1.24 14.41
CA LEU A 476 2.41 -1.11 15.58
C LEU A 476 1.81 -0.17 16.62
N MET A 477 1.23 0.94 16.19
CA MET A 477 0.54 1.87 17.09
C MET A 477 -0.66 1.22 17.78
N ALA A 478 -1.48 0.44 17.06
CA ALA A 478 -2.60 -0.30 17.62
C ALA A 478 -2.14 -1.33 18.66
N VAL A 479 -1.05 -2.06 18.38
CA VAL A 479 -0.43 -3.00 19.33
C VAL A 479 0.06 -2.28 20.57
N PHE A 480 0.77 -1.18 20.40
CA PHE A 480 1.23 -0.36 21.52
C PHE A 480 0.06 0.13 22.40
N LEU A 481 -1.00 0.68 21.80
CA LEU A 481 -2.19 1.07 22.52
C LEU A 481 -2.84 -0.10 23.26
N SER A 482 -2.85 -1.29 22.65
CA SER A 482 -3.35 -2.50 23.28
C SER A 482 -2.55 -2.88 24.52
N LEU A 483 -1.24 -2.80 24.45
CA LEU A 483 -0.36 -3.07 25.60
C LEU A 483 -0.57 -2.05 26.74
N VAL A 484 -0.76 -0.76 26.42
CA VAL A 484 -1.09 0.27 27.41
C VAL A 484 -2.41 -0.05 28.12
N GLY A 485 -3.42 -0.56 27.39
CA GLY A 485 -4.67 -1.00 27.97
C GLY A 485 -4.51 -2.19 28.92
N VAL A 486 -3.76 -3.21 28.49
CA VAL A 486 -3.43 -4.37 29.36
C VAL A 486 -2.64 -3.92 30.59
N PHE A 487 -1.68 -3.02 30.39
CA PHE A 487 -0.87 -2.45 31.49
C PHE A 487 -1.75 -1.80 32.57
N GLY A 488 -2.64 -0.91 32.20
CA GLY A 488 -3.58 -0.27 33.14
C GLY A 488 -4.49 -1.27 33.86
N LEU A 489 -4.93 -2.31 33.14
CA LEU A 489 -5.77 -3.36 33.70
C LEU A 489 -5.03 -4.18 34.76
N VAL A 490 -3.79 -4.62 34.47
CA VAL A 490 -3.00 -5.46 35.38
C VAL A 490 -2.74 -4.74 36.69
N ILE A 491 -2.41 -3.44 36.67
CA ILE A 491 -2.26 -2.64 37.89
C ILE A 491 -3.49 -2.75 38.78
N PHE A 492 -4.65 -2.56 38.17
CA PHE A 492 -5.90 -2.61 38.91
C PHE A 492 -6.25 -4.02 39.43
N GLU A 493 -6.05 -5.05 38.61
CA GLU A 493 -6.30 -6.44 39.03
C GLU A 493 -5.40 -6.84 40.18
N LEU A 494 -4.14 -6.38 40.18
CA LEU A 494 -3.20 -6.57 41.27
C LEU A 494 -3.68 -5.89 42.55
N GLN A 495 -4.15 -4.64 42.48
CA GLN A 495 -4.70 -3.94 43.65
C GLN A 495 -5.90 -4.67 44.26
N GLY A 496 -6.79 -5.19 43.40
CA GLY A 496 -7.95 -5.98 43.87
C GLY A 496 -7.60 -7.35 44.50
N ARG A 497 -6.43 -7.88 44.15
CA ARG A 497 -5.96 -9.21 44.65
C ARG A 497 -4.82 -9.11 45.65
N GLU A 498 -4.46 -7.91 46.13
CA GLU A 498 -3.35 -7.77 47.07
C GLU A 498 -3.49 -8.63 48.32
N LYS A 499 -4.69 -8.71 48.92
CA LYS A 499 -4.94 -9.55 50.09
C LYS A 499 -4.84 -11.05 49.76
N GLU A 500 -5.37 -11.49 48.61
CA GLU A 500 -5.25 -12.86 48.14
C GLU A 500 -3.80 -13.29 47.94
N ILE A 501 -3.03 -12.41 47.28
CA ILE A 501 -1.58 -12.63 47.02
C ILE A 501 -0.81 -12.69 48.35
N ALA A 502 -1.10 -11.79 49.30
CA ALA A 502 -0.47 -11.77 50.61
C ALA A 502 -0.76 -13.07 51.40
N VAL A 503 -2.03 -13.50 51.46
CA VAL A 503 -2.44 -14.76 52.14
C VAL A 503 -1.74 -15.97 51.52
N ARG A 504 -1.75 -16.10 50.20
CA ARG A 504 -1.05 -17.20 49.51
C ARG A 504 0.45 -17.23 49.78
N LYS A 505 1.08 -16.03 49.85
CA LYS A 505 2.50 -15.91 50.14
C LYS A 505 2.82 -16.36 51.58
N VAL A 506 1.98 -16.00 52.56
CA VAL A 506 2.09 -16.47 53.93
C VAL A 506 1.94 -18.00 54.00
N HIS A 507 1.10 -18.61 53.15
CA HIS A 507 0.94 -20.07 53.02
C HIS A 507 2.01 -20.73 52.16
N GLY A 508 3.14 -20.06 51.83
CA GLY A 508 4.29 -20.65 51.17
C GLY A 508 4.26 -20.67 49.65
N SER A 509 3.32 -19.95 49.00
CA SER A 509 3.31 -19.86 47.52
C SER A 509 4.55 -19.15 46.99
N THR A 510 5.20 -19.74 46.01
CA THR A 510 6.37 -19.18 45.34
C THR A 510 5.97 -18.01 44.39
N VAL A 511 6.88 -17.12 44.12
CA VAL A 511 6.69 -16.02 43.15
C VAL A 511 6.26 -16.57 41.79
N ARG A 512 6.83 -17.70 41.34
CA ARG A 512 6.50 -18.34 40.06
C ARG A 512 5.03 -18.82 40.03
N GLN A 513 4.51 -19.33 41.10
CA GLN A 513 3.09 -19.77 41.19
C GLN A 513 2.14 -18.57 41.12
N ILE A 514 2.48 -17.44 41.77
CA ILE A 514 1.70 -16.22 41.74
C ILE A 514 1.72 -15.63 40.31
N LEU A 515 2.87 -15.57 39.67
CA LEU A 515 3.01 -15.09 38.29
C LEU A 515 2.23 -15.95 37.30
N TRP A 516 2.30 -17.29 37.47
CA TRP A 516 1.53 -18.21 36.62
C TRP A 516 0.01 -18.04 36.78
N MET A 517 -0.47 -17.85 37.99
CA MET A 517 -1.88 -17.61 38.28
C MET A 517 -2.38 -16.35 37.57
N LEU A 518 -1.61 -15.26 37.59
CA LEU A 518 -1.96 -14.00 36.99
C LEU A 518 -1.89 -14.12 35.45
N ASN A 519 -0.78 -14.62 34.91
CA ASN A 519 -0.61 -14.78 33.46
C ASN A 519 -1.64 -15.72 32.83
N SER A 520 -2.00 -16.82 33.49
CA SER A 520 -2.93 -17.81 32.93
C SER A 520 -4.33 -17.26 32.63
N SER A 521 -4.76 -16.24 33.37
CA SER A 521 -6.03 -15.53 33.10
C SER A 521 -5.98 -14.78 31.80
N PHE A 522 -4.90 -14.03 31.56
CA PHE A 522 -4.72 -13.25 30.32
C PHE A 522 -4.45 -14.14 29.12
N LEU A 523 -3.67 -15.21 29.28
CA LEU A 523 -3.40 -16.18 28.23
C LEU A 523 -4.68 -16.84 27.72
N ARG A 524 -5.59 -17.22 28.60
CA ARG A 524 -6.89 -17.79 28.21
C ARG A 524 -7.72 -16.79 27.39
N ILE A 525 -7.79 -15.54 27.84
CA ILE A 525 -8.52 -14.49 27.11
C ILE A 525 -7.87 -14.28 25.73
N THR A 526 -6.54 -14.17 25.65
CA THR A 526 -5.81 -13.98 24.40
C THR A 526 -6.06 -15.14 23.43
N LEU A 527 -6.08 -16.39 23.92
CA LEU A 527 -6.34 -17.57 23.08
C LEU A 527 -7.77 -17.57 22.51
N VAL A 528 -8.78 -17.24 23.32
CA VAL A 528 -10.17 -17.14 22.85
C VAL A 528 -10.27 -16.01 21.80
N CYS A 529 -9.66 -14.86 22.08
CA CYS A 529 -9.65 -13.72 21.13
C CYS A 529 -8.92 -14.05 19.83
N PHE A 530 -7.86 -14.86 19.91
CA PHE A 530 -7.16 -15.35 18.72
C PHE A 530 -8.08 -16.19 17.83
N ILE A 531 -8.83 -17.13 18.39
CA ILE A 531 -9.78 -17.96 17.63
C ILE A 531 -10.82 -17.07 16.93
N ILE A 532 -11.34 -16.05 17.62
CA ILE A 532 -12.31 -15.10 17.05
C ILE A 532 -11.65 -14.23 15.96
N SER A 533 -10.39 -13.89 16.11
CA SER A 533 -9.67 -13.03 15.14
C SER A 533 -9.33 -13.74 13.82
N ILE A 534 -9.23 -15.08 13.81
CA ILE A 534 -8.87 -15.85 12.59
C ILE A 534 -9.82 -15.54 11.42
N PRO A 535 -11.15 -15.70 11.53
CA PRO A 535 -12.05 -15.44 10.42
C PRO A 535 -12.03 -13.98 9.99
N LEU A 536 -11.92 -13.03 10.92
CA LEU A 536 -11.86 -11.61 10.61
C LEU A 536 -10.58 -11.25 9.84
N ALA A 537 -9.43 -11.73 10.32
CA ALA A 537 -8.15 -11.50 9.68
C ALA A 537 -8.07 -12.18 8.30
N TYR A 538 -8.55 -13.42 8.20
CA TYR A 538 -8.61 -14.15 6.93
C TYR A 538 -9.43 -13.38 5.90
N TYR A 539 -10.62 -12.93 6.26
CA TYR A 539 -11.51 -12.19 5.36
C TYR A 539 -10.89 -10.86 4.93
N GLY A 540 -10.32 -10.10 5.88
CA GLY A 540 -9.65 -8.83 5.58
C GLY A 540 -8.45 -8.99 4.64
N VAL A 541 -7.57 -9.97 4.92
CA VAL A 541 -6.42 -10.31 4.07
C VAL A 541 -6.87 -10.80 2.71
N HIS A 542 -7.90 -11.64 2.62
CA HIS A 542 -8.42 -12.17 1.37
C HIS A 542 -8.95 -11.05 0.45
N ILE A 543 -9.75 -10.11 1.00
CA ILE A 543 -10.24 -8.95 0.24
C ILE A 543 -9.08 -8.10 -0.25
N TRP A 544 -8.09 -7.85 0.61
CA TRP A 544 -6.94 -7.04 0.27
C TRP A 544 -6.09 -7.68 -0.83
N LEU A 545 -5.81 -8.99 -0.74
CA LEU A 545 -5.04 -9.73 -1.74
C LEU A 545 -5.75 -9.83 -3.10
N ARG A 546 -7.08 -9.70 -3.16
CA ARG A 546 -7.81 -9.63 -4.45
C ARG A 546 -7.43 -8.43 -5.32
N SER A 547 -6.88 -7.38 -4.72
CA SER A 547 -6.41 -6.21 -5.47
C SER A 547 -5.06 -6.41 -6.18
N PHE A 548 -4.46 -7.58 -6.07
CA PHE A 548 -3.19 -7.94 -6.68
C PHE A 548 -3.40 -9.05 -7.71
N ALA A 549 -2.80 -8.89 -8.90
CA ALA A 549 -2.75 -9.97 -9.88
C ALA A 549 -1.84 -11.10 -9.38
N TYR A 550 -0.65 -10.75 -8.89
CA TYR A 550 0.30 -11.67 -8.31
C TYR A 550 0.26 -11.59 -6.79
N LYS A 551 -0.24 -12.63 -6.15
CA LYS A 551 -0.53 -12.66 -4.70
C LYS A 551 0.15 -13.82 -4.01
N THR A 552 0.64 -13.56 -2.80
CA THR A 552 1.16 -14.61 -1.91
C THR A 552 0.01 -15.52 -1.45
N PRO A 553 0.24 -16.83 -1.30
CA PRO A 553 -0.71 -17.73 -0.64
C PRO A 553 -1.00 -17.31 0.80
N ILE A 554 -2.18 -17.64 1.29
CA ILE A 554 -2.53 -17.39 2.70
C ILE A 554 -1.95 -18.53 3.55
N TYR A 555 -0.84 -18.23 4.23
CA TYR A 555 -0.12 -19.19 5.05
C TYR A 555 -0.66 -19.26 6.48
N VAL A 556 -0.94 -20.46 6.96
CA VAL A 556 -1.42 -20.69 8.34
C VAL A 556 -0.38 -20.29 9.40
N TRP A 557 0.91 -20.48 9.11
CA TRP A 557 1.98 -20.14 10.06
C TRP A 557 2.02 -18.66 10.44
N VAL A 558 1.53 -17.76 9.57
CA VAL A 558 1.45 -16.32 9.86
C VAL A 558 0.52 -16.05 11.05
N PHE A 559 -0.59 -16.76 11.13
CA PHE A 559 -1.50 -16.66 12.28
C PHE A 559 -0.84 -17.14 13.56
N LEU A 560 -0.05 -18.23 13.49
CA LEU A 560 0.69 -18.74 14.65
C LEU A 560 1.77 -17.77 15.11
N VAL A 561 2.47 -17.11 14.18
CA VAL A 561 3.45 -16.05 14.52
C VAL A 561 2.75 -14.87 15.18
N ALA A 562 1.60 -14.43 14.66
CA ALA A 562 0.82 -13.36 15.28
C ALA A 562 0.38 -13.72 16.71
N LEU A 563 -0.06 -14.98 16.94
CA LEU A 563 -0.37 -15.48 18.27
C LEU A 563 0.86 -15.45 19.18
N ALA A 564 2.01 -15.92 18.69
CA ALA A 564 3.25 -15.93 19.47
C ALA A 564 3.68 -14.50 19.86
N ILE A 565 3.58 -13.55 18.94
CA ILE A 565 3.89 -12.12 19.20
C ILE A 565 2.99 -11.58 20.30
N ILE A 566 1.67 -11.68 20.16
CA ILE A 566 0.74 -11.09 21.14
C ILE A 566 0.82 -11.79 22.50
N MET A 567 1.02 -13.10 22.53
CA MET A 567 1.22 -13.85 23.77
C MET A 567 2.51 -13.40 24.48
N THR A 568 3.62 -13.31 23.76
CA THR A 568 4.89 -12.87 24.33
C THR A 568 4.79 -11.45 24.90
N LEU A 569 4.20 -10.53 24.15
CA LEU A 569 3.99 -9.15 24.59
C LEU A 569 3.09 -9.08 25.83
N THR A 570 1.98 -9.83 25.83
CA THR A 570 1.04 -9.87 26.96
C THR A 570 1.71 -10.46 28.20
N VAL A 571 2.36 -11.62 28.08
CA VAL A 571 3.07 -12.27 29.20
C VAL A 571 4.17 -11.36 29.75
N SER A 572 4.95 -10.74 28.89
CA SER A 572 6.01 -9.81 29.32
C SER A 572 5.45 -8.62 30.10
N THR A 573 4.34 -8.02 29.60
CA THR A 573 3.70 -6.86 30.26
C THR A 573 3.09 -7.27 31.61
N VAL A 574 2.36 -8.40 31.66
CA VAL A 574 1.74 -8.90 32.90
C VAL A 574 2.82 -9.29 33.91
N THR A 575 3.84 -10.02 33.47
CA THR A 575 4.94 -10.49 34.36
C THR A 575 5.71 -9.31 34.93
N PHE A 576 6.04 -8.31 34.11
CA PHE A 576 6.79 -7.12 34.58
C PHE A 576 6.08 -6.40 35.72
N GLN A 577 4.77 -6.24 35.63
CA GLN A 577 3.97 -5.58 36.67
C GLN A 577 3.73 -6.49 37.87
N SER A 578 3.39 -7.74 37.62
CA SER A 578 3.05 -8.71 38.65
C SER A 578 4.26 -9.08 39.51
N TYR A 579 5.47 -9.03 38.94
CA TYR A 579 6.72 -9.32 39.65
C TYR A 579 6.92 -8.37 40.83
N ARG A 580 6.68 -7.07 40.63
CA ARG A 580 6.78 -6.07 41.71
C ARG A 580 5.79 -6.36 42.85
N ALA A 581 4.56 -6.73 42.51
CA ALA A 581 3.55 -7.07 43.49
C ALA A 581 3.87 -8.39 44.23
N ALA A 582 4.38 -9.38 43.49
CA ALA A 582 4.78 -10.68 44.08
C ALA A 582 6.00 -10.57 45.00
N MET A 583 6.88 -9.57 44.80
CA MET A 583 8.04 -9.30 45.66
C MET A 583 7.68 -8.45 46.89
N ALA A 584 6.56 -7.76 46.93
CA ALA A 584 6.15 -6.91 48.03
C ALA A 584 6.05 -7.71 49.38
N ASN A 585 6.39 -7.04 50.48
CA ASN A 585 6.33 -7.66 51.80
C ASN A 585 4.87 -7.90 52.24
N PRO A 586 4.49 -9.14 52.54
CA PRO A 586 3.10 -9.46 52.90
C PRO A 586 2.64 -8.79 54.22
N ALA A 587 3.55 -8.54 55.16
CA ALA A 587 3.22 -7.91 56.44
C ALA A 587 2.70 -6.49 56.29
N SER A 588 3.21 -5.71 55.33
CA SER A 588 2.76 -4.34 55.10
C SER A 588 1.37 -4.24 54.42
N LYS A 589 0.85 -5.35 53.89
CA LYS A 589 -0.44 -5.41 53.16
C LYS A 589 -1.57 -6.04 53.94
N LEU A 590 -1.25 -6.77 55.02
CA LEU A 590 -2.24 -7.40 55.92
C LEU A 590 -2.58 -6.49 57.12
N GLY A 591 -1.77 -5.49 57.43
CA GLY A 591 -1.94 -4.56 58.56
C GLY A 591 -2.85 -3.36 58.30
N HIS A 592 -3.50 -3.27 57.16
CA HIS A 592 -4.52 -2.27 56.80
C HIS A 592 -5.79 -2.99 56.34
#